data_df247efed2336d3d2525fb70ea155dfa
#
_entry.id   df247efed2336d3d2525fb70ea155dfa
#
_cell.length_a   1.000
_cell.length_b   1.000
_cell.length_c   1.000
_cell.angle_alpha   90.00
_cell.angle_beta   90.00
_cell.angle_gamma   90.00
#
_symmetry.space_group_name_H-M   'P 1'
#
loop_
_entity.id
_entity.type
_entity.pdbx_description
1 polymer ?
#
loop_
_entity_poly.entity_id
_entity_poly.type
_entity_poly.pdbx_seq_one_letter_code
_entity_poly.pdbx_strand_id
1 'polypeptide(L)'
;MNKIVSVKPKRGSVVEAVYALGTVKSDNSYTLRLMANTVIKRKFVSEGESVLKNSPLLLTDYGIIFSAPFSGTITRLHFEEGETITPAVPVLNLMDLSKTHIIVSLDQQSALKIKKNQNVELSFESIRNKKLKGTVDKIYPSGGQFLVKIKPETLPSEILPEMTVDTAIEIEKRDNVILIPVASIKRGQVEIQRKDKMERIKIRLGALAGRWVEIPDGQILPDDLIIYMDK
;
A
#
# COMPACT_ATOMS: atom_id res chain seq x y z
N MET A 1 30.74 -26.08 -8.23
CA MET A 1 31.18 -26.11 -9.64
C MET A 1 30.37 -25.07 -10.41
N ASN A 2 31.00 -24.02 -10.89
CA ASN A 2 30.32 -23.02 -11.71
C ASN A 2 29.96 -23.66 -13.07
N LYS A 3 28.65 -23.77 -13.35
CA LYS A 3 28.19 -24.36 -14.61
C LYS A 3 27.97 -23.23 -15.64
N ILE A 4 28.58 -23.38 -16.83
CA ILE A 4 28.25 -22.49 -17.96
C ILE A 4 26.84 -22.83 -18.43
N VAL A 5 25.98 -21.82 -18.47
CA VAL A 5 24.58 -21.92 -18.90
C VAL A 5 24.40 -21.08 -20.15
N SER A 6 23.68 -21.63 -21.12
CA SER A 6 23.27 -20.96 -22.34
C SER A 6 21.74 -20.90 -22.36
N VAL A 7 21.15 -19.70 -22.45
CA VAL A 7 19.72 -19.49 -22.44
C VAL A 7 19.31 -18.52 -23.54
N LYS A 8 18.22 -18.81 -24.24
CA LYS A 8 17.62 -17.86 -25.19
C LYS A 8 16.91 -16.73 -24.43
N PRO A 9 16.94 -15.49 -24.93
CA PRO A 9 16.07 -14.43 -24.47
C PRO A 9 14.61 -14.89 -24.54
N LYS A 10 13.79 -14.47 -23.60
CA LYS A 10 12.36 -14.73 -23.68
C LYS A 10 11.58 -13.42 -23.85
N ARG A 11 10.41 -13.51 -24.48
CA ARG A 11 9.45 -12.42 -24.49
C ARG A 11 8.55 -12.52 -23.26
N GLY A 12 8.28 -11.38 -22.63
CA GLY A 12 7.45 -11.34 -21.45
C GLY A 12 6.93 -9.93 -21.19
N SER A 13 6.26 -9.78 -20.04
CA SER A 13 5.75 -8.49 -19.57
C SER A 13 6.59 -7.99 -18.41
N VAL A 14 6.79 -6.69 -18.35
CA VAL A 14 7.36 -5.99 -17.20
C VAL A 14 6.39 -4.94 -16.69
N VAL A 15 6.39 -4.76 -15.38
CA VAL A 15 5.61 -3.74 -14.71
C VAL A 15 6.58 -2.82 -13.99
N GLU A 16 6.56 -1.54 -14.34
CA GLU A 16 7.23 -0.51 -13.57
C GLU A 16 6.26 -0.04 -12.48
N ALA A 17 6.68 -0.04 -11.23
CA ALA A 17 5.85 0.33 -10.10
C ALA A 17 6.60 1.23 -9.11
N VAL A 18 5.85 2.08 -8.41
CA VAL A 18 6.30 2.77 -7.20
C VAL A 18 5.96 1.90 -6.00
N TYR A 19 6.97 1.55 -5.23
CA TYR A 19 6.82 0.79 -4.00
C TYR A 19 6.81 1.74 -2.81
N ALA A 20 5.84 1.58 -1.91
CA ALA A 20 5.75 2.38 -0.70
C ALA A 20 4.96 1.66 0.39
N LEU A 21 5.20 2.05 1.63
CA LEU A 21 4.41 1.59 2.76
C LEU A 21 3.14 2.43 2.89
N GLY A 22 1.99 1.78 2.96
CA GLY A 22 0.69 2.38 3.21
C GLY A 22 0.17 2.07 4.61
N THR A 23 -0.84 2.81 5.01
CA THR A 23 -1.60 2.57 6.24
C THR A 23 -3.08 2.48 5.90
N VAL A 24 -3.75 1.47 6.43
CA VAL A 24 -5.20 1.33 6.34
C VAL A 24 -5.87 2.39 7.22
N LYS A 25 -6.81 3.14 6.67
CA LYS A 25 -7.57 4.16 7.37
C LYS A 25 -9.06 3.91 7.20
N SER A 26 -9.84 4.22 8.22
CA SER A 26 -11.30 4.23 8.12
C SER A 26 -11.79 5.45 7.34
N ASP A 27 -12.84 5.27 6.54
CA ASP A 27 -13.50 6.40 5.86
C ASP A 27 -14.28 7.28 6.85
N ASN A 28 -14.78 6.70 7.96
CA ASN A 28 -15.56 7.39 8.97
C ASN A 28 -14.94 7.21 10.35
N SER A 29 -14.38 8.27 10.89
CA SER A 29 -13.90 8.33 12.27
C SER A 29 -14.50 9.54 12.99
N TYR A 30 -14.84 9.37 14.24
CA TYR A 30 -15.38 10.41 15.08
C TYR A 30 -14.69 10.42 16.44
N THR A 31 -14.19 11.58 16.83
CA THR A 31 -13.62 11.82 18.16
C THR A 31 -14.54 12.77 18.89
N LEU A 32 -15.20 12.31 19.95
CA LEU A 32 -15.99 13.16 20.81
C LEU A 32 -15.08 14.04 21.68
N ARG A 33 -15.33 15.34 21.67
CA ARG A 33 -14.69 16.32 22.53
C ARG A 33 -15.76 17.19 23.16
N LEU A 34 -15.61 17.51 24.42
CA LEU A 34 -16.54 18.39 25.14
C LEU A 34 -16.04 19.84 25.06
N MET A 35 -16.98 20.80 25.11
CA MET A 35 -16.66 22.22 24.93
C MET A 35 -16.53 22.96 26.29
N ALA A 36 -16.94 22.33 27.39
CA ALA A 36 -16.89 22.88 28.74
C ALA A 36 -16.42 21.82 29.73
N ASN A 37 -15.98 22.25 30.92
CA ASN A 37 -15.73 21.33 32.03
C ASN A 37 -17.02 20.57 32.33
N THR A 38 -16.96 19.25 32.33
CA THR A 38 -18.14 18.40 32.45
C THR A 38 -17.77 17.14 33.20
N VAL A 39 -18.62 16.70 34.10
CA VAL A 39 -18.45 15.41 34.79
C VAL A 39 -19.21 14.33 34.00
N ILE A 40 -18.56 13.22 33.75
CA ILE A 40 -19.19 12.06 33.14
C ILE A 40 -20.00 11.32 34.21
N LYS A 41 -21.30 11.42 34.10
CA LYS A 41 -22.22 10.80 35.07
C LYS A 41 -22.40 9.31 34.80
N ARG A 42 -22.44 8.93 33.51
CA ARG A 42 -22.61 7.53 33.12
C ARG A 42 -22.01 7.28 31.72
N LYS A 43 -21.37 6.14 31.52
CA LYS A 43 -21.01 5.61 30.24
C LYS A 43 -21.95 4.48 29.84
N PHE A 44 -22.33 4.42 28.57
CA PHE A 44 -23.22 3.38 28.03
C PHE A 44 -22.51 2.40 27.16
N VAL A 45 -21.20 2.59 26.93
CA VAL A 45 -20.39 1.82 25.99
C VAL A 45 -19.05 1.47 26.59
N SER A 46 -18.42 0.44 26.02
CA SER A 46 -17.08 -0.04 26.36
C SER A 46 -16.14 -0.02 25.15
N GLU A 47 -14.82 -0.03 25.39
CA GLU A 47 -13.86 -0.20 24.29
C GLU A 47 -14.06 -1.54 23.59
N GLY A 48 -13.97 -1.54 22.25
CA GLY A 48 -14.23 -2.71 21.41
C GLY A 48 -15.70 -2.96 21.11
N GLU A 49 -16.62 -2.24 21.75
CA GLU A 49 -18.07 -2.42 21.55
C GLU A 49 -18.52 -1.82 20.22
N SER A 50 -19.36 -2.57 19.48
CA SER A 50 -20.01 -2.08 18.26
C SER A 50 -21.34 -1.42 18.61
N VAL A 51 -21.53 -0.19 18.11
CA VAL A 51 -22.73 0.60 18.35
C VAL A 51 -23.44 0.94 17.04
N LEU A 52 -24.75 1.10 17.11
CA LEU A 52 -25.55 1.60 15.99
C LEU A 52 -25.58 3.13 16.01
N LYS A 53 -25.88 3.73 14.86
CA LYS A 53 -26.16 5.16 14.77
C LYS A 53 -27.24 5.54 15.80
N ASN A 54 -27.05 6.66 16.49
CA ASN A 54 -27.89 7.20 17.57
C ASN A 54 -27.89 6.39 18.88
N SER A 55 -27.11 5.32 19.01
CA SER A 55 -26.93 4.68 20.34
C SER A 55 -26.34 5.68 21.33
N PRO A 56 -26.81 5.70 22.60
CA PRO A 56 -26.25 6.57 23.62
C PRO A 56 -24.81 6.13 23.94
N LEU A 57 -23.91 7.09 24.08
CA LEU A 57 -22.48 6.85 24.36
C LEU A 57 -22.15 7.19 25.80
N LEU A 58 -22.57 8.38 26.26
CA LEU A 58 -22.37 8.87 27.63
C LEU A 58 -23.45 9.86 28.06
N LEU A 59 -23.61 10.02 29.37
CA LEU A 59 -24.44 11.02 30.03
C LEU A 59 -23.56 11.94 30.86
N THR A 60 -23.77 13.24 30.75
CA THR A 60 -23.07 14.26 31.54
C THR A 60 -23.87 14.68 32.79
N ASP A 61 -23.21 15.38 33.72
CA ASP A 61 -23.82 16.00 34.89
C ASP A 61 -24.90 17.04 34.54
N TYR A 62 -24.80 17.67 33.36
CA TYR A 62 -25.82 18.57 32.82
C TYR A 62 -27.03 17.84 32.24
N GLY A 63 -27.09 16.51 32.31
CA GLY A 63 -28.16 15.70 31.74
C GLY A 63 -28.10 15.54 30.22
N ILE A 64 -27.01 15.93 29.58
CA ILE A 64 -26.84 15.79 28.13
C ILE A 64 -26.39 14.37 27.80
N ILE A 65 -27.10 13.73 26.88
CA ILE A 65 -26.69 12.43 26.30
C ILE A 65 -26.03 12.66 24.97
N PHE A 66 -24.79 12.20 24.84
CA PHE A 66 -24.09 12.16 23.58
C PHE A 66 -24.33 10.80 22.90
N SER A 67 -24.67 10.83 21.62
CA SER A 67 -25.04 9.63 20.85
C SER A 67 -24.10 9.44 19.64
N ALA A 68 -24.01 8.20 19.15
CA ALA A 68 -23.18 7.83 18.01
C ALA A 68 -23.69 8.50 16.70
N PRO A 69 -22.86 9.26 15.98
CA PRO A 69 -23.26 9.91 14.72
C PRO A 69 -23.43 8.91 13.57
N PHE A 70 -22.81 7.75 13.65
CA PHE A 70 -22.90 6.63 12.71
C PHE A 70 -22.67 5.31 13.45
N SER A 71 -22.99 4.19 12.79
CA SER A 71 -22.73 2.86 13.32
C SER A 71 -21.24 2.52 13.17
N GLY A 72 -20.61 1.99 14.21
CA GLY A 72 -19.18 1.69 14.23
C GLY A 72 -18.76 1.04 15.54
N THR A 73 -17.45 0.98 15.77
CA THR A 73 -16.83 0.40 16.96
C THR A 73 -16.18 1.48 17.81
N ILE A 74 -16.37 1.44 19.11
CA ILE A 74 -15.66 2.30 20.07
C ILE A 74 -14.22 1.81 20.15
N THR A 75 -13.30 2.58 19.59
CA THR A 75 -11.89 2.17 19.54
C THR A 75 -11.10 2.65 20.74
N ARG A 76 -11.58 3.68 21.44
CA ARG A 76 -10.96 4.20 22.66
C ARG A 76 -11.95 4.95 23.54
N LEU A 77 -11.82 4.75 24.86
CA LEU A 77 -12.42 5.56 25.91
C LEU A 77 -11.30 6.20 26.74
N HIS A 78 -11.35 7.52 26.94
CA HIS A 78 -10.31 8.27 27.64
C HIS A 78 -10.76 8.73 29.03
N PHE A 79 -11.86 8.17 29.59
CA PHE A 79 -12.42 8.59 30.85
C PHE A 79 -13.13 7.44 31.56
N GLU A 80 -13.35 7.62 32.87
CA GLU A 80 -14.20 6.79 33.70
C GLU A 80 -15.40 7.61 34.24
N GLU A 81 -16.41 6.90 34.77
CA GLU A 81 -17.55 7.54 35.44
C GLU A 81 -17.09 8.33 36.68
N GLY A 82 -17.61 9.53 36.85
CA GLY A 82 -17.22 10.44 37.91
C GLY A 82 -16.04 11.35 37.57
N GLU A 83 -15.34 11.15 36.48
CA GLU A 83 -14.24 12.02 36.09
C GLU A 83 -14.71 13.34 35.48
N THR A 84 -13.96 14.39 35.78
CA THR A 84 -14.13 15.72 35.19
C THR A 84 -13.28 15.83 33.93
N ILE A 85 -13.93 16.04 32.79
CA ILE A 85 -13.29 16.25 31.51
C ILE A 85 -13.14 17.74 31.26
N THR A 86 -11.92 18.17 30.94
CA THR A 86 -11.62 19.52 30.50
C THR A 86 -11.91 19.71 29.00
N PRO A 87 -12.20 20.97 28.56
CA PRO A 87 -12.49 21.25 27.16
C PRO A 87 -11.40 20.78 26.20
N ALA A 88 -11.82 20.38 25.02
CA ALA A 88 -10.96 19.94 23.90
C ALA A 88 -10.21 18.61 24.10
N VAL A 89 -10.24 18.01 25.28
CA VAL A 89 -9.66 16.66 25.48
C VAL A 89 -10.52 15.62 24.77
N PRO A 90 -9.93 14.67 24.04
CA PRO A 90 -10.64 13.53 23.49
C PRO A 90 -11.34 12.73 24.61
N VAL A 91 -12.62 12.42 24.42
CA VAL A 91 -13.42 11.64 25.38
C VAL A 91 -13.54 10.20 24.90
N LEU A 92 -13.91 10.01 23.64
CA LEU A 92 -13.97 8.71 23.01
C LEU A 92 -13.70 8.80 21.50
N ASN A 93 -13.30 7.68 20.93
CA ASN A 93 -13.15 7.50 19.50
C ASN A 93 -14.12 6.42 19.01
N LEU A 94 -14.88 6.76 17.97
CA LEU A 94 -15.76 5.85 17.24
C LEU A 94 -15.24 5.72 15.80
N MET A 95 -15.16 4.51 15.28
CA MET A 95 -14.62 4.24 13.94
C MET A 95 -15.48 3.20 13.21
N ASP A 96 -15.77 3.47 11.95
CA ASP A 96 -16.37 2.47 11.04
C ASP A 96 -15.28 1.55 10.51
N LEU A 97 -15.22 0.32 11.01
CA LEU A 97 -14.22 -0.66 10.60
C LEU A 97 -14.54 -1.32 9.25
N SER A 98 -15.75 -1.14 8.72
CA SER A 98 -16.22 -1.79 7.48
C SER A 98 -15.83 -1.03 6.22
N LYS A 99 -15.63 0.28 6.32
CA LYS A 99 -15.30 1.15 5.19
C LYS A 99 -13.91 1.72 5.35
N THR A 100 -12.98 1.18 4.58
CA THR A 100 -11.58 1.51 4.71
C THR A 100 -10.93 1.84 3.38
N HIS A 101 -9.87 2.62 3.44
CA HIS A 101 -8.99 2.93 2.33
C HIS A 101 -7.54 2.87 2.80
N ILE A 102 -6.60 2.94 1.87
CA ILE A 102 -5.19 2.96 2.21
C ILE A 102 -4.63 4.33 1.87
N ILE A 103 -3.82 4.89 2.77
CA ILE A 103 -3.07 6.11 2.54
C ILE A 103 -1.59 5.77 2.44
N VAL A 104 -0.99 6.22 1.36
CA VAL A 104 0.44 6.13 1.08
C VAL A 104 1.02 7.52 1.04
N SER A 105 2.17 7.73 1.66
CA SER A 105 2.92 9.00 1.59
C SER A 105 4.08 8.85 0.61
N LEU A 106 4.17 9.75 -0.36
CA LEU A 106 5.19 9.74 -1.40
C LEU A 106 5.97 11.06 -1.42
N ASP A 107 7.22 10.96 -1.85
CA ASP A 107 8.01 12.13 -2.26
C ASP A 107 7.50 12.72 -3.59
N GLN A 108 8.00 13.91 -3.92
CA GLN A 108 7.58 14.63 -5.13
C GLN A 108 7.89 13.85 -6.43
N GLN A 109 9.05 13.21 -6.53
CA GLN A 109 9.43 12.50 -7.77
C GLN A 109 8.55 11.28 -8.03
N SER A 110 8.26 10.53 -6.98
CA SER A 110 7.34 9.38 -7.02
C SER A 110 5.92 9.82 -7.33
N ALA A 111 5.44 10.87 -6.67
CA ALA A 111 4.07 11.37 -6.85
C ALA A 111 3.77 11.86 -8.28
N LEU A 112 4.77 12.47 -8.96
CA LEU A 112 4.60 12.92 -10.36
C LEU A 112 4.33 11.78 -11.35
N LYS A 113 4.70 10.56 -11.00
CA LYS A 113 4.45 9.36 -11.83
C LYS A 113 3.07 8.75 -11.59
N ILE A 114 2.40 9.12 -10.49
CA ILE A 114 1.13 8.52 -10.09
C ILE A 114 -0.04 9.29 -10.71
N LYS A 115 -1.01 8.52 -11.19
CA LYS A 115 -2.26 9.04 -11.78
C LYS A 115 -3.46 8.30 -11.17
N LYS A 116 -4.61 8.97 -11.18
CA LYS A 116 -5.88 8.34 -10.79
C LYS A 116 -6.15 7.09 -11.65
N ASN A 117 -6.78 6.09 -11.05
CA ASN A 117 -7.17 4.81 -11.64
C ASN A 117 -6.00 3.86 -11.99
N GLN A 118 -4.77 4.15 -11.60
CA GLN A 118 -3.68 3.17 -11.71
C GLN A 118 -3.96 1.98 -10.78
N ASN A 119 -3.59 0.79 -11.25
CA ASN A 119 -3.68 -0.42 -10.45
C ASN A 119 -2.67 -0.40 -9.32
N VAL A 120 -3.06 -1.00 -8.20
CA VAL A 120 -2.19 -1.15 -7.04
C VAL A 120 -2.26 -2.59 -6.55
N GLU A 121 -1.10 -3.19 -6.38
CA GLU A 121 -0.96 -4.45 -5.65
C GLU A 121 -0.70 -4.15 -4.18
N LEU A 122 -1.43 -4.85 -3.30
CA LEU A 122 -1.40 -4.68 -1.85
C LEU A 122 -0.94 -5.99 -1.22
N SER A 123 0.08 -5.92 -0.37
CA SER A 123 0.65 -7.07 0.33
C SER A 123 0.70 -6.80 1.83
N PHE A 124 -0.03 -7.60 2.60
CA PHE A 124 -0.05 -7.54 4.07
C PHE A 124 0.80 -8.66 4.65
N GLU A 125 1.65 -8.33 5.61
CA GLU A 125 2.48 -9.33 6.28
C GLU A 125 1.63 -10.37 7.03
N SER A 126 0.48 -9.94 7.58
CA SER A 126 -0.49 -10.79 8.28
C SER A 126 -1.18 -11.83 7.40
N ILE A 127 -1.24 -11.60 6.08
CA ILE A 127 -1.86 -12.51 5.11
C ILE A 127 -0.79 -12.95 4.10
N ARG A 128 0.12 -13.81 4.56
CA ARG A 128 1.21 -14.31 3.72
C ARG A 128 0.69 -14.98 2.45
N ASN A 129 1.33 -14.71 1.32
CA ASN A 129 1.04 -15.27 -0.01
C ASN A 129 -0.28 -14.82 -0.68
N LYS A 130 -0.99 -13.83 -0.14
CA LYS A 130 -2.18 -13.28 -0.79
C LYS A 130 -1.93 -11.82 -1.20
N LYS A 131 -1.89 -11.59 -2.51
CA LYS A 131 -1.84 -10.26 -3.09
C LYS A 131 -3.27 -9.78 -3.31
N LEU A 132 -3.59 -8.64 -2.74
CA LEU A 132 -4.87 -7.98 -2.93
C LEU A 132 -4.71 -6.87 -3.97
N LYS A 133 -5.82 -6.44 -4.54
CA LYS A 133 -5.83 -5.39 -5.56
C LYS A 133 -6.52 -4.16 -5.06
N GLY A 134 -6.11 -3.03 -5.61
CA GLY A 134 -6.75 -1.74 -5.40
C GLY A 134 -6.48 -0.81 -6.56
N THR A 135 -7.03 0.38 -6.48
CA THR A 135 -6.84 1.44 -7.47
C THR A 135 -6.55 2.78 -6.78
N VAL A 136 -5.75 3.61 -7.43
CA VAL A 136 -5.53 4.99 -7.00
C VAL A 136 -6.81 5.79 -7.16
N ASP A 137 -7.37 6.29 -6.06
CA ASP A 137 -8.56 7.15 -6.05
C ASP A 137 -8.19 8.63 -6.18
N LYS A 138 -7.26 9.10 -5.33
CA LYS A 138 -6.87 10.52 -5.25
C LYS A 138 -5.39 10.68 -4.92
N ILE A 139 -4.84 11.81 -5.36
CA ILE A 139 -3.50 12.28 -5.00
C ILE A 139 -3.65 13.73 -4.58
N TYR A 140 -3.07 14.11 -3.43
CA TYR A 140 -3.15 15.47 -2.92
C TYR A 140 -1.96 15.81 -2.02
N PRO A 141 -1.55 17.09 -1.95
CA PRO A 141 -0.46 17.52 -1.07
C PRO A 141 -0.94 17.59 0.39
N SER A 142 -0.07 17.20 1.31
CA SER A 142 -0.30 17.32 2.75
C SER A 142 1.02 17.34 3.51
N GLY A 143 1.25 18.40 4.29
CA GLY A 143 2.41 18.49 5.19
C GLY A 143 3.78 18.36 4.50
N GLY A 144 3.92 18.86 3.26
CA GLY A 144 5.17 18.77 2.49
C GLY A 144 5.40 17.44 1.78
N GLN A 145 4.46 16.51 1.87
CA GLN A 145 4.44 15.23 1.17
C GLN A 145 3.22 15.15 0.26
N PHE A 146 3.17 14.10 -0.55
CA PHE A 146 2.03 13.80 -1.42
C PHE A 146 1.34 12.53 -0.92
N LEU A 147 0.08 12.66 -0.51
CA LEU A 147 -0.72 11.54 -0.07
C LEU A 147 -1.48 10.94 -1.26
N VAL A 148 -1.39 9.63 -1.38
CA VAL A 148 -2.13 8.84 -2.36
C VAL A 148 -3.18 8.02 -1.62
N LYS A 149 -4.45 8.31 -1.89
CA LYS A 149 -5.57 7.50 -1.40
C LYS A 149 -5.81 6.36 -2.38
N ILE A 150 -5.73 5.13 -1.87
CA ILE A 150 -5.96 3.91 -2.63
C ILE A 150 -7.26 3.28 -2.14
N LYS A 151 -8.12 2.95 -3.09
CA LYS A 151 -9.34 2.19 -2.84
C LYS A 151 -9.06 0.72 -3.10
N PRO A 152 -9.07 -0.14 -2.07
CA PRO A 152 -8.96 -1.58 -2.26
C PRO A 152 -10.23 -2.12 -2.95
N GLU A 153 -10.11 -3.17 -3.76
CA GLU A 153 -11.28 -3.86 -4.34
C GLU A 153 -12.05 -4.60 -3.25
N THR A 154 -11.33 -5.36 -2.44
CA THR A 154 -11.85 -6.08 -1.28
C THR A 154 -10.76 -6.17 -0.23
N LEU A 155 -11.12 -5.96 1.04
CA LEU A 155 -10.24 -6.27 2.17
C LEU A 155 -10.90 -7.35 3.04
N PRO A 156 -10.14 -8.37 3.47
CA PRO A 156 -10.60 -9.31 4.49
C PRO A 156 -10.94 -8.59 5.80
N SER A 157 -11.89 -9.14 6.54
CA SER A 157 -12.36 -8.56 7.82
C SER A 157 -11.29 -8.49 8.91
N GLU A 158 -10.23 -9.30 8.77
CA GLU A 158 -9.07 -9.32 9.66
C GLU A 158 -8.15 -8.10 9.48
N ILE A 159 -8.29 -7.39 8.35
CA ILE A 159 -7.52 -6.16 8.08
C ILE A 159 -8.24 -4.98 8.69
N LEU A 160 -7.68 -4.48 9.78
CA LEU A 160 -8.23 -3.37 10.54
C LEU A 160 -7.53 -2.04 10.19
N PRO A 161 -8.21 -0.89 10.40
CA PRO A 161 -7.56 0.41 10.36
C PRO A 161 -6.30 0.45 11.25
N GLU A 162 -5.34 1.28 10.88
CA GLU A 162 -3.99 1.44 11.46
C GLU A 162 -3.00 0.30 11.11
N MET A 163 -3.44 -0.78 10.45
CA MET A 163 -2.50 -1.77 9.91
C MET A 163 -1.70 -1.22 8.74
N THR A 164 -0.46 -1.68 8.62
CA THR A 164 0.45 -1.32 7.52
C THR A 164 0.33 -2.31 6.37
N VAL A 165 0.63 -1.83 5.16
CA VAL A 165 0.54 -2.60 3.92
C VAL A 165 1.63 -2.16 2.95
N ASP A 166 2.34 -3.12 2.37
CA ASP A 166 3.23 -2.85 1.24
C ASP A 166 2.40 -2.63 -0.02
N THR A 167 2.68 -1.54 -0.71
CA THR A 167 1.96 -1.15 -1.92
C THR A 167 2.91 -1.11 -3.12
N ALA A 168 2.47 -1.64 -4.25
CA ALA A 168 3.12 -1.48 -5.54
C ALA A 168 2.14 -0.81 -6.50
N ILE A 169 2.33 0.49 -6.75
CA ILE A 169 1.47 1.28 -7.64
C ILE A 169 2.03 1.15 -9.05
N GLU A 170 1.28 0.55 -9.97
CA GLU A 170 1.68 0.38 -11.37
C GLU A 170 1.78 1.73 -12.08
N ILE A 171 2.96 2.05 -12.61
CA ILE A 171 3.18 3.24 -13.44
C ILE A 171 2.96 2.89 -14.90
N GLU A 172 3.60 1.82 -15.36
CA GLU A 172 3.58 1.38 -16.74
C GLU A 172 3.71 -0.15 -16.82
N LYS A 173 2.92 -0.73 -17.68
CA LYS A 173 3.04 -2.14 -18.06
C LYS A 173 3.48 -2.20 -19.52
N ARG A 174 4.60 -2.86 -19.78
CA ARG A 174 5.08 -3.13 -21.13
C ARG A 174 5.02 -4.63 -21.40
N ASP A 175 4.26 -5.00 -22.40
CA ASP A 175 4.12 -6.38 -22.85
C ASP A 175 5.05 -6.65 -24.04
N ASN A 176 5.37 -7.93 -24.23
CA ASN A 176 6.17 -8.42 -25.37
C ASN A 176 7.60 -7.86 -25.43
N VAL A 177 8.18 -7.52 -24.28
CA VAL A 177 9.58 -7.06 -24.18
C VAL A 177 10.56 -8.22 -24.12
N ILE A 178 11.80 -7.97 -24.55
CA ILE A 178 12.88 -8.97 -24.47
C ILE A 178 13.45 -8.98 -23.04
N LEU A 179 13.48 -10.16 -22.46
CA LEU A 179 13.96 -10.42 -21.11
C LEU A 179 15.16 -11.36 -21.13
N ILE A 180 16.21 -11.02 -20.37
CA ILE A 180 17.35 -11.89 -20.10
C ILE A 180 17.53 -12.13 -18.60
N PRO A 181 18.19 -13.22 -18.18
CA PRO A 181 18.47 -13.46 -16.77
C PRO A 181 19.38 -12.37 -16.18
N VAL A 182 19.01 -11.83 -15.00
CA VAL A 182 19.85 -10.83 -14.30
C VAL A 182 21.25 -11.39 -14.01
N ALA A 183 21.36 -12.69 -13.72
CA ALA A 183 22.62 -13.37 -13.45
C ALA A 183 23.61 -13.35 -14.65
N SER A 184 23.11 -13.11 -15.89
CA SER A 184 23.96 -13.02 -17.08
C SER A 184 24.70 -11.69 -17.21
N ILE A 185 24.35 -10.69 -16.40
CA ILE A 185 24.88 -9.34 -16.52
C ILE A 185 26.12 -9.18 -15.64
N LYS A 186 27.23 -8.82 -16.26
CA LYS A 186 28.49 -8.52 -15.58
C LYS A 186 28.97 -7.12 -15.96
N ARG A 187 29.05 -6.23 -14.96
CA ARG A 187 29.52 -4.83 -15.16
C ARG A 187 28.80 -4.08 -16.29
N GLY A 188 27.47 -4.29 -16.43
CA GLY A 188 26.66 -3.65 -17.49
C GLY A 188 26.86 -4.22 -18.89
N GLN A 189 27.44 -5.43 -19.00
CA GLN A 189 27.65 -6.15 -20.24
C GLN A 189 27.07 -7.56 -20.15
N VAL A 190 26.73 -8.13 -21.29
CA VAL A 190 26.29 -9.52 -21.44
C VAL A 190 27.10 -10.20 -22.52
N GLU A 191 27.44 -11.49 -22.33
CA GLU A 191 28.07 -12.34 -23.34
C GLU A 191 26.95 -13.06 -24.10
N ILE A 192 26.98 -12.91 -25.42
CA ILE A 192 26.03 -13.54 -26.31
C ILE A 192 26.77 -14.34 -27.39
N GLN A 193 26.13 -15.38 -27.90
CA GLN A 193 26.49 -16.03 -29.11
C GLN A 193 25.49 -15.68 -30.22
N ARG A 194 25.97 -15.04 -31.29
CA ARG A 194 25.19 -14.63 -32.45
C ARG A 194 25.84 -15.18 -33.71
N LYS A 195 25.11 -15.99 -34.48
CA LYS A 195 25.64 -16.63 -35.72
C LYS A 195 27.02 -17.25 -35.50
N ASP A 196 27.16 -18.08 -34.45
CA ASP A 196 28.40 -18.78 -34.06
C ASP A 196 29.59 -17.91 -33.63
N LYS A 197 29.39 -16.61 -33.48
CA LYS A 197 30.37 -15.68 -32.91
C LYS A 197 30.00 -15.31 -31.47
N MET A 198 31.03 -15.34 -30.62
CA MET A 198 30.90 -14.82 -29.24
C MET A 198 31.14 -13.34 -29.26
N GLU A 199 30.19 -12.61 -28.73
CA GLU A 199 30.23 -11.15 -28.62
C GLU A 199 29.92 -10.71 -27.18
N ARG A 200 30.59 -9.65 -26.74
CA ARG A 200 30.28 -9.00 -25.47
C ARG A 200 29.66 -7.65 -25.75
N ILE A 201 28.39 -7.50 -25.36
CA ILE A 201 27.60 -6.32 -25.68
C ILE A 201 27.37 -5.53 -24.43
N LYS A 202 27.57 -4.21 -24.47
CA LYS A 202 27.14 -3.27 -23.43
C LYS A 202 25.65 -3.05 -23.59
N ILE A 203 24.90 -3.27 -22.50
CA ILE A 203 23.44 -3.20 -22.52
C ILE A 203 22.92 -2.08 -21.64
N ARG A 204 21.76 -1.54 -22.02
CA ARG A 204 20.92 -0.73 -21.14
C ARG A 204 19.92 -1.64 -20.44
N LEU A 205 19.72 -1.41 -19.17
CA LEU A 205 18.78 -2.19 -18.36
C LEU A 205 17.46 -1.44 -18.29
N GLY A 206 16.37 -2.14 -18.56
CA GLY A 206 15.01 -1.70 -18.34
C GLY A 206 14.47 -2.17 -16.98
N ALA A 207 13.16 -2.43 -16.92
CA ALA A 207 12.50 -2.87 -15.71
C ALA A 207 12.83 -4.32 -15.34
N LEU A 208 12.79 -4.63 -14.04
CA LEU A 208 13.00 -5.97 -13.51
C LEU A 208 11.69 -6.77 -13.49
N ALA A 209 11.76 -8.04 -13.85
CA ALA A 209 10.68 -9.02 -13.75
C ALA A 209 11.17 -10.27 -13.02
N GLY A 210 11.24 -10.21 -11.70
CA GLY A 210 11.81 -11.25 -10.85
C GLY A 210 13.30 -11.48 -11.14
N ARG A 211 13.65 -12.67 -11.65
CA ARG A 211 15.04 -13.00 -12.03
C ARG A 211 15.42 -12.55 -13.44
N TRP A 212 14.56 -11.83 -14.12
CA TRP A 212 14.73 -11.36 -15.49
C TRP A 212 14.77 -9.85 -15.52
N VAL A 213 15.44 -9.30 -16.53
CA VAL A 213 15.51 -7.86 -16.78
C VAL A 213 15.20 -7.59 -18.23
N GLU A 214 14.45 -6.52 -18.46
CA GLU A 214 14.16 -6.00 -19.78
C GLU A 214 15.40 -5.41 -20.44
N ILE A 215 15.61 -5.73 -21.71
CA ILE A 215 16.61 -5.09 -22.55
C ILE A 215 15.86 -4.30 -23.62
N PRO A 216 15.79 -2.96 -23.48
CA PRO A 216 15.19 -2.11 -24.49
C PRO A 216 16.05 -2.08 -25.78
N ASP A 217 15.41 -1.73 -26.89
CA ASP A 217 16.04 -1.26 -28.12
C ASP A 217 16.81 -2.26 -28.97
N GLY A 218 16.37 -3.50 -29.08
CA GLY A 218 16.89 -4.43 -30.11
C GLY A 218 18.39 -4.78 -29.99
N GLN A 219 19.01 -4.47 -28.85
CA GLN A 219 20.42 -4.82 -28.62
C GLN A 219 20.64 -6.34 -28.58
N ILE A 220 19.61 -7.06 -28.10
CA ILE A 220 19.58 -8.52 -28.07
C ILE A 220 18.45 -9.01 -28.97
N LEU A 221 18.76 -9.94 -29.83
CA LEU A 221 17.81 -10.55 -30.75
C LEU A 221 17.18 -11.81 -30.14
N PRO A 222 15.97 -12.21 -30.54
CA PRO A 222 15.32 -13.43 -30.04
C PRO A 222 16.12 -14.72 -30.24
N ASP A 223 16.98 -14.77 -31.29
CA ASP A 223 17.80 -15.93 -31.64
C ASP A 223 19.20 -15.92 -31.02
N ASP A 224 19.56 -14.87 -30.27
CA ASP A 224 20.83 -14.83 -29.57
C ASP A 224 20.84 -15.88 -28.44
N LEU A 225 22.01 -16.44 -28.13
CA LEU A 225 22.21 -17.26 -26.95
C LEU A 225 22.95 -16.46 -25.87
N ILE A 226 22.32 -16.27 -24.72
CA ILE A 226 22.94 -15.60 -23.59
C ILE A 226 23.78 -16.60 -22.82
N ILE A 227 25.07 -16.31 -22.67
CA ILE A 227 26.02 -17.20 -21.99
C ILE A 227 26.46 -16.60 -20.68
N TYR A 228 26.31 -17.36 -19.58
CA TYR A 228 26.75 -16.95 -18.28
C TYR A 228 27.06 -18.13 -17.36
N MET A 229 27.77 -17.86 -16.27
CA MET A 229 28.02 -18.84 -15.22
C MET A 229 26.94 -18.72 -14.16
N ASP A 230 26.23 -19.80 -13.93
CA ASP A 230 25.31 -19.91 -12.79
C ASP A 230 26.11 -20.25 -11.54
N LYS A 231 25.78 -19.57 -10.42
CA LYS A 231 26.47 -19.73 -9.12
C LYS A 231 25.78 -20.77 -8.26
#